data_375106fef10ca81cd715ef42971a3f6b
#
_entry.id   375106fef10ca81cd715ef42971a3f6b
#
_cell.length_a   1.000
_cell.length_b   1.000
_cell.length_c   1.000
_cell.angle_alpha   90.00
_cell.angle_beta   90.00
_cell.angle_gamma   90.00
#
_symmetry.space_group_name_H-M   'P 1'
#
loop_
_entity.id
_entity.type
_entity.pdbx_description
1 polymer ?
#
loop_
_entity_poly.entity_id
_entity_poly.type
_entity_poly.pdbx_seq_one_letter_code
_entity_poly.pdbx_strand_id
1 'polypeptide(L)'
;TSVGFISNIKGMKNTIIFDLDGTLALIDKRREVSTKPNGKLDWGKFFNSTNIKLDEPNLPVIKMAQLFSEQGFNIVILSGRSNKTETATRSWLSKNKVPFNKLIMRNSETDHFTPDWVLKKNMLDENLDINDVFLVVDDRDRVVKLWRSLGLTTFQVAEGNF
;
A
#
# COMPACT_ATOMS: atom_id res chain seq x y z
N THR A 1 -5.61 -9.41 -30.31
CA THR A 1 -6.18 -10.14 -29.14
C THR A 1 -6.12 -9.37 -27.85
N SER A 2 -5.19 -8.43 -27.67
CA SER A 2 -5.13 -7.56 -26.49
C SER A 2 -6.21 -6.45 -26.46
N VAL A 3 -6.74 -6.09 -27.63
CA VAL A 3 -7.75 -5.03 -27.78
C VAL A 3 -9.12 -5.42 -27.20
N GLY A 4 -9.45 -6.71 -27.21
CA GLY A 4 -10.71 -7.20 -26.67
C GLY A 4 -10.80 -7.17 -25.14
N PHE A 5 -9.68 -7.29 -24.43
CA PHE A 5 -9.64 -7.24 -22.96
C PHE A 5 -9.81 -5.83 -22.42
N ILE A 6 -9.23 -4.83 -23.06
CA ILE A 6 -9.33 -3.43 -22.64
C ILE A 6 -10.77 -2.91 -22.75
N SER A 7 -11.54 -3.37 -23.73
CA SER A 7 -12.93 -2.97 -23.89
C SER A 7 -13.87 -3.56 -22.82
N ASN A 8 -13.52 -4.71 -22.23
CA ASN A 8 -14.32 -5.35 -21.18
C ASN A 8 -14.15 -4.74 -19.79
N ILE A 9 -13.05 -4.00 -19.55
CA ILE A 9 -12.82 -3.31 -18.29
C ILE A 9 -13.53 -1.95 -18.26
N LYS A 10 -13.81 -1.37 -19.44
CA LYS A 10 -14.54 -0.13 -19.58
C LYS A 10 -16.02 -0.34 -19.15
N GLY A 11 -16.39 0.13 -17.96
CA GLY A 11 -17.72 -0.07 -17.35
C GLY A 11 -17.70 -1.05 -16.18
N MET A 12 -16.57 -1.73 -15.89
CA MET A 12 -16.37 -2.54 -14.71
C MET A 12 -15.50 -1.78 -13.69
N LYS A 13 -15.52 -2.23 -12.44
CA LYS A 13 -14.59 -1.75 -11.42
C LYS A 13 -13.15 -2.00 -11.91
N ASN A 14 -12.34 -0.96 -11.93
CA ASN A 14 -11.03 -1.00 -12.59
C ASN A 14 -9.84 -0.66 -11.67
N THR A 15 -10.09 -0.38 -10.41
CA THR A 15 -9.05 0.08 -9.48
C THR A 15 -8.73 -1.00 -8.46
N ILE A 16 -7.43 -1.23 -8.26
CA ILE A 16 -6.94 -2.09 -7.19
C ILE A 16 -6.11 -1.25 -6.24
N ILE A 17 -6.42 -1.35 -4.97
CA ILE A 17 -5.72 -0.67 -3.89
C ILE A 17 -4.72 -1.65 -3.27
N PHE A 18 -3.46 -1.24 -3.18
CA PHE A 18 -2.41 -1.96 -2.46
C PHE A 18 -1.94 -1.15 -1.27
N ASP A 19 -1.80 -1.80 -0.12
CA ASP A 19 -0.97 -1.31 0.96
C ASP A 19 0.51 -1.49 0.60
N LEU A 20 1.40 -0.82 1.30
CA LEU A 20 2.83 -0.88 1.03
C LEU A 20 3.58 -1.73 2.06
N ASP A 21 3.66 -1.26 3.32
CA ASP A 21 4.41 -1.94 4.38
C ASP A 21 3.71 -3.23 4.83
N GLY A 22 4.41 -4.36 4.72
CA GLY A 22 3.87 -5.69 5.01
C GLY A 22 3.08 -6.30 3.84
N THR A 23 2.87 -5.57 2.76
CA THR A 23 2.12 -6.02 1.58
C THR A 23 3.03 -6.11 0.34
N LEU A 24 3.43 -4.98 -0.23
CA LEU A 24 4.40 -4.93 -1.34
C LEU A 24 5.85 -4.98 -0.85
N ALA A 25 6.12 -4.42 0.31
CA ALA A 25 7.43 -4.34 0.94
C ALA A 25 7.46 -5.16 2.23
N LEU A 26 8.45 -6.03 2.37
CA LEU A 26 8.72 -6.76 3.61
C LEU A 26 9.63 -5.90 4.49
N ILE A 27 9.13 -5.53 5.65
CA ILE A 27 9.75 -4.51 6.52
C ILE A 27 10.52 -5.10 7.71
N ASP A 28 10.74 -6.40 7.72
CA ASP A 28 11.34 -7.10 8.88
C ASP A 28 12.72 -6.55 9.25
N LYS A 29 13.59 -6.35 8.27
CA LYS A 29 14.94 -5.79 8.49
C LYS A 29 14.88 -4.35 9.01
N ARG A 30 14.00 -3.53 8.44
CA ARG A 30 13.81 -2.15 8.89
C ARG A 30 13.28 -2.11 10.33
N ARG A 31 12.35 -3.00 10.66
CA ARG A 31 11.83 -3.15 12.02
C ARG A 31 12.93 -3.56 13.00
N GLU A 32 13.76 -4.53 12.61
CA GLU A 32 14.89 -5.01 13.43
C GLU A 32 15.85 -3.87 13.80
N VAL A 33 16.35 -3.12 12.81
CA VAL A 33 17.29 -2.03 13.05
C VAL A 33 16.67 -0.84 13.78
N SER A 34 15.35 -0.73 13.79
CA SER A 34 14.61 0.36 14.42
C SER A 34 14.07 0.00 15.81
N THR A 35 14.26 -1.24 16.26
CA THR A 35 13.78 -1.69 17.57
C THR A 35 14.79 -1.32 18.66
N LYS A 36 14.32 -0.59 19.68
CA LYS A 36 15.14 -0.23 20.85
C LYS A 36 15.35 -1.43 21.76
N PRO A 37 16.36 -1.38 22.69
CA PRO A 37 16.58 -2.44 23.66
C PRO A 37 15.35 -2.80 24.52
N ASN A 38 14.43 -1.84 24.72
CA ASN A 38 13.18 -2.07 25.46
C ASN A 38 12.06 -2.70 24.60
N GLY A 39 12.34 -3.09 23.37
CA GLY A 39 11.38 -3.70 22.46
C GLY A 39 10.46 -2.71 21.71
N LYS A 40 10.54 -1.43 22.00
CA LYS A 40 9.74 -0.41 21.31
C LYS A 40 10.42 0.07 20.04
N LEU A 41 9.63 0.48 19.05
CA LEU A 41 10.16 1.07 17.83
C LEU A 41 10.68 2.49 18.06
N ASP A 42 11.83 2.76 17.47
CA ASP A 42 12.30 4.12 17.23
C ASP A 42 11.70 4.59 15.90
N TRP A 43 10.66 5.40 15.97
CA TRP A 43 9.93 5.85 14.79
C TRP A 43 10.78 6.70 13.84
N GLY A 44 11.74 7.45 14.38
CA GLY A 44 12.67 8.22 13.57
C GLY A 44 13.56 7.34 12.71
N LYS A 45 14.04 6.22 13.28
CA LYS A 45 14.81 5.22 12.52
C LYS A 45 13.92 4.44 11.56
N PHE A 46 12.72 4.05 12.00
CA PHE A 46 11.79 3.27 11.20
C PHE A 46 11.38 4.00 9.91
N PHE A 47 11.18 5.31 9.99
CA PHE A 47 10.85 6.14 8.83
C PHE A 47 12.05 6.89 8.26
N ASN A 48 13.26 6.46 8.55
CA ASN A 48 14.46 7.02 7.93
C ASN A 48 14.62 6.48 6.50
N SER A 49 14.88 7.38 5.55
CA SER A 49 15.04 7.03 4.13
C SER A 49 16.11 5.99 3.87
N THR A 50 17.21 6.02 4.66
CA THR A 50 18.27 5.01 4.55
C THR A 50 17.78 3.63 4.95
N ASN A 51 16.98 3.53 6.01
CA ASN A 51 16.46 2.26 6.50
C ASN A 51 15.35 1.69 5.60
N ILE A 52 14.62 2.54 4.89
CA ILE A 52 13.64 2.10 3.87
C ILE A 52 14.30 1.26 2.78
N LYS A 53 15.55 1.53 2.45
CA LYS A 53 16.31 0.74 1.47
C LYS A 53 16.53 -0.72 1.91
N LEU A 54 16.36 -1.02 3.20
CA LEU A 54 16.47 -2.38 3.75
C LEU A 54 15.26 -3.24 3.45
N ASP A 55 14.14 -2.65 3.04
CA ASP A 55 12.92 -3.39 2.74
C ASP A 55 13.15 -4.33 1.55
N GLU A 56 12.70 -5.57 1.71
CA GLU A 56 12.75 -6.56 0.64
C GLU A 56 11.44 -6.56 -0.13
N PRO A 57 11.48 -6.79 -1.46
CA PRO A 57 10.26 -6.88 -2.25
C PRO A 57 9.49 -8.16 -1.92
N ASN A 58 8.19 -8.06 -1.72
CA ASN A 58 7.29 -9.21 -1.62
C ASN A 58 6.90 -9.64 -3.03
N LEU A 59 7.72 -10.50 -3.62
CA LEU A 59 7.62 -10.85 -5.04
C LEU A 59 6.25 -11.37 -5.47
N PRO A 60 5.54 -12.25 -4.73
CA PRO A 60 4.21 -12.69 -5.14
C PRO A 60 3.20 -11.54 -5.24
N VAL A 61 3.23 -10.60 -4.31
CA VAL A 61 2.30 -9.47 -4.31
C VAL A 61 2.66 -8.47 -5.40
N ILE A 62 3.95 -8.20 -5.59
CA ILE A 62 4.43 -7.34 -6.70
C ILE A 62 4.03 -7.95 -8.05
N LYS A 63 4.18 -9.27 -8.20
CA LYS A 63 3.77 -9.96 -9.43
C LYS A 63 2.27 -9.80 -9.69
N MET A 64 1.46 -9.88 -8.65
CA MET A 64 0.02 -9.64 -8.76
C MET A 64 -0.26 -8.21 -9.27
N ALA A 65 0.42 -7.21 -8.71
CA ALA A 65 0.28 -5.81 -9.15
C ALA A 65 0.68 -5.65 -10.64
N GLN A 66 1.77 -6.30 -11.04
CA GLN A 66 2.23 -6.28 -12.44
C GLN A 66 1.20 -6.89 -13.40
N LEU A 67 0.66 -8.06 -13.04
CA LEU A 67 -0.33 -8.75 -13.86
C LEU A 67 -1.62 -7.93 -14.01
N PHE A 68 -2.11 -7.35 -12.94
CA PHE A 68 -3.29 -6.48 -13.02
C PHE A 68 -3.02 -5.21 -13.82
N SER A 69 -1.85 -4.61 -13.65
CA SER A 69 -1.45 -3.44 -14.42
C SER A 69 -1.40 -3.74 -15.92
N GLU A 70 -0.84 -4.89 -16.29
CA GLU A 70 -0.78 -5.35 -17.70
C GLU A 70 -2.17 -5.56 -18.29
N GLN A 71 -3.16 -5.89 -17.47
CA GLN A 71 -4.56 -6.05 -17.88
C GLN A 71 -5.35 -4.74 -17.89
N GLY A 72 -4.70 -3.61 -17.66
CA GLY A 72 -5.31 -2.29 -17.75
C GLY A 72 -5.93 -1.78 -16.45
N PHE A 73 -5.72 -2.46 -15.32
CA PHE A 73 -6.22 -1.97 -14.02
C PHE A 73 -5.45 -0.75 -13.54
N ASN A 74 -6.16 0.15 -12.89
CA ASN A 74 -5.58 1.29 -12.20
C ASN A 74 -5.02 0.83 -10.86
N ILE A 75 -3.73 0.97 -10.65
CA ILE A 75 -3.05 0.54 -9.42
C ILE A 75 -2.84 1.76 -8.53
N VAL A 76 -3.41 1.73 -7.33
CA VAL A 76 -3.30 2.79 -6.35
C VAL A 76 -2.66 2.24 -5.07
N ILE A 77 -1.62 2.90 -4.60
CA ILE A 77 -0.97 2.54 -3.34
C ILE A 77 -1.41 3.54 -2.28
N LEU A 78 -1.99 3.04 -1.18
CA LEU A 78 -2.32 3.81 0.01
C LEU A 78 -1.37 3.40 1.12
N SER A 79 -0.55 4.33 1.58
CA SER A 79 0.49 4.05 2.58
C SER A 79 0.38 4.94 3.80
N GLY A 80 0.55 4.33 4.98
CA GLY A 80 0.69 5.06 6.24
C GLY A 80 2.04 5.74 6.43
N ARG A 81 2.99 5.55 5.50
CA ARG A 81 4.29 6.25 5.55
C ARG A 81 4.10 7.76 5.43
N SER A 82 4.90 8.50 6.19
CA SER A 82 4.97 9.95 6.05
C SER A 82 5.43 10.38 4.66
N ASN A 83 4.81 11.42 4.10
CA ASN A 83 5.22 12.02 2.83
C ASN A 83 6.65 12.58 2.86
N LYS A 84 7.26 12.72 4.04
CA LYS A 84 8.69 13.03 4.18
C LYS A 84 9.59 11.96 3.57
N THR A 85 9.11 10.74 3.44
CA THR A 85 9.83 9.62 2.84
C THR A 85 9.41 9.34 1.39
N GLU A 86 8.68 10.25 0.75
CA GLU A 86 8.11 10.01 -0.59
C GLU A 86 9.18 9.70 -1.63
N THR A 87 10.26 10.48 -1.67
CA THR A 87 11.35 10.27 -2.64
C THR A 87 11.98 8.88 -2.50
N ALA A 88 12.31 8.48 -1.26
CA ALA A 88 12.87 7.15 -1.00
C ALA A 88 11.87 6.03 -1.33
N THR A 89 10.61 6.24 -1.02
CA THR A 89 9.54 5.29 -1.32
C THR A 89 9.34 5.10 -2.82
N ARG A 90 9.26 6.18 -3.58
CA ARG A 90 9.15 6.12 -5.04
C ARG A 90 10.37 5.45 -5.69
N SER A 91 11.56 5.74 -5.18
CA SER A 91 12.79 5.11 -5.63
C SER A 91 12.78 3.60 -5.40
N TRP A 92 12.33 3.16 -4.22
CA TRP A 92 12.19 1.74 -3.90
C TRP A 92 11.18 1.04 -4.82
N LEU A 93 10.02 1.67 -5.04
CA LEU A 93 8.98 1.14 -5.94
C LEU A 93 9.51 0.97 -7.37
N SER A 94 10.19 1.98 -7.88
CA SER A 94 10.80 1.94 -9.22
C SER A 94 11.85 0.85 -9.34
N LYS A 95 12.76 0.77 -8.39
CA LYS A 95 13.83 -0.24 -8.35
C LYS A 95 13.28 -1.66 -8.35
N ASN A 96 12.17 -1.90 -7.65
CA ASN A 96 11.55 -3.20 -7.53
C ASN A 96 10.44 -3.44 -8.57
N LYS A 97 10.33 -2.57 -9.56
CA LYS A 97 9.40 -2.69 -10.69
C LYS A 97 7.94 -2.84 -10.26
N VAL A 98 7.56 -2.10 -9.22
CA VAL A 98 6.18 -2.03 -8.77
C VAL A 98 5.43 -1.00 -9.63
N PRO A 99 4.42 -1.41 -10.41
CA PRO A 99 3.61 -0.46 -11.16
C PRO A 99 2.63 0.25 -10.24
N PHE A 100 2.42 1.53 -10.46
CA PHE A 100 1.35 2.27 -9.80
C PHE A 100 0.99 3.52 -10.60
N ASN A 101 -0.28 3.87 -10.56
CA ASN A 101 -0.81 5.08 -11.18
C ASN A 101 -0.88 6.22 -10.16
N LYS A 102 -1.09 5.89 -8.88
CA LYS A 102 -1.14 6.83 -7.78
C LYS A 102 -0.47 6.26 -6.54
N LEU A 103 0.29 7.10 -5.85
CA LEU A 103 0.82 6.83 -4.52
C LEU A 103 0.31 7.91 -3.57
N ILE A 104 -0.43 7.51 -2.55
CA ILE A 104 -1.00 8.41 -1.55
C ILE A 104 -0.37 8.05 -0.21
N MET A 105 0.27 9.04 0.41
CA MET A 105 1.02 8.87 1.65
C MET A 105 0.44 9.75 2.76
N ARG A 106 0.75 9.41 4.00
CA ARG A 106 0.37 10.19 5.17
C ARG A 106 0.91 11.61 5.06
N ASN A 107 0.06 12.61 5.28
CA ASN A 107 0.51 13.99 5.39
C ASN A 107 1.17 14.20 6.76
N SER A 108 2.46 14.52 6.77
CA SER A 108 3.24 14.67 8.00
C SER A 108 2.80 15.84 8.89
N GLU A 109 2.11 16.82 8.33
CA GLU A 109 1.65 18.00 9.07
C GLU A 109 0.26 17.81 9.68
N THR A 110 -0.68 17.24 8.91
CA THR A 110 -2.09 17.14 9.30
C THR A 110 -2.47 15.78 9.90
N ASP A 111 -1.78 14.70 9.53
CA ASP A 111 -2.16 13.33 9.87
C ASP A 111 -1.15 12.59 10.74
N HIS A 112 -0.22 13.31 11.37
CA HIS A 112 0.89 12.71 12.12
C HIS A 112 0.43 11.66 13.15
N PHE A 113 -0.68 11.90 13.86
CA PHE A 113 -1.23 11.01 14.88
C PHE A 113 -2.50 10.26 14.43
N THR A 114 -2.92 10.40 13.19
CA THR A 114 -4.14 9.76 12.70
C THR A 114 -3.94 8.24 12.63
N PRO A 115 -4.81 7.42 13.27
CA PRO A 115 -4.74 5.97 13.16
C PRO A 115 -4.86 5.50 11.71
N ASP A 116 -4.18 4.41 11.36
CA ASP A 116 -4.12 3.91 9.98
C ASP A 116 -5.49 3.66 9.35
N TRP A 117 -6.44 3.08 10.08
CA TRP A 117 -7.77 2.80 9.53
C TRP A 117 -8.56 4.07 9.25
N VAL A 118 -8.41 5.11 10.05
CA VAL A 118 -9.01 6.43 9.81
C VAL A 118 -8.34 7.10 8.62
N LEU A 119 -7.01 7.11 8.62
CA LEU A 119 -6.19 7.68 7.55
C LEU A 119 -6.55 7.07 6.18
N LYS A 120 -6.58 5.75 6.09
CA LYS A 120 -6.85 5.06 4.83
C LYS A 120 -8.28 5.26 4.35
N LYS A 121 -9.25 5.34 5.26
CA LYS A 121 -10.63 5.72 4.92
C LYS A 121 -10.68 7.11 4.29
N ASN A 122 -9.97 8.08 4.90
CA ASN A 122 -9.90 9.45 4.38
C ASN A 122 -9.19 9.49 3.01
N MET A 123 -8.11 8.73 2.84
CA MET A 123 -7.42 8.61 1.55
C MET A 123 -8.35 8.09 0.44
N LEU A 124 -9.14 7.07 0.75
CA LEU A 124 -10.14 6.55 -0.18
C LEU A 124 -11.15 7.64 -0.55
N ASP A 125 -11.77 8.27 0.46
CA ASP A 125 -12.85 9.23 0.25
C ASP A 125 -12.39 10.47 -0.53
N GLU A 126 -11.17 10.92 -0.30
CA GLU A 126 -10.61 12.13 -0.93
C GLU A 126 -10.07 11.90 -2.34
N ASN A 127 -9.68 10.67 -2.68
CA ASN A 127 -8.91 10.41 -3.90
C ASN A 127 -9.56 9.43 -4.86
N LEU A 128 -10.51 8.63 -4.43
CA LEU A 128 -11.08 7.54 -5.22
C LEU A 128 -12.60 7.52 -5.11
N ASP A 129 -13.25 6.95 -6.12
CA ASP A 129 -14.63 6.53 -6.04
C ASP A 129 -14.67 5.07 -5.58
N ILE A 130 -15.33 4.79 -4.46
CA ILE A 130 -15.45 3.43 -3.94
C ILE A 130 -16.09 2.47 -4.94
N ASN A 131 -16.96 2.98 -5.82
CA ASN A 131 -17.60 2.17 -6.84
C ASN A 131 -16.64 1.67 -7.93
N ASP A 132 -15.47 2.28 -8.06
CA ASP A 132 -14.43 1.86 -9.00
C ASP A 132 -13.48 0.81 -8.41
N VAL A 133 -13.52 0.56 -7.11
CA VAL A 133 -12.61 -0.36 -6.44
C VAL A 133 -13.01 -1.81 -6.68
N PHE A 134 -12.16 -2.53 -7.37
CA PHE A 134 -12.33 -3.94 -7.70
C PHE A 134 -11.81 -4.87 -6.59
N LEU A 135 -10.65 -4.53 -6.03
CA LEU A 135 -9.94 -5.35 -5.06
C LEU A 135 -9.07 -4.48 -4.17
N VAL A 136 -8.95 -4.85 -2.90
CA VAL A 136 -7.96 -4.28 -1.98
C VAL A 136 -7.03 -5.38 -1.50
N VAL A 137 -5.75 -5.08 -1.42
CA VAL A 137 -4.70 -5.98 -0.94
C VAL A 137 -3.99 -5.31 0.22
N ASP A 138 -4.07 -5.91 1.39
CA ASP A 138 -3.54 -5.33 2.64
C ASP A 138 -3.16 -6.47 3.60
N ASP A 139 -2.39 -6.18 4.65
CA ASP A 139 -1.97 -7.18 5.63
C ASP A 139 -2.51 -6.94 7.05
N ARG A 140 -2.80 -5.70 7.41
CA ARG A 140 -3.15 -5.32 8.78
C ARG A 140 -4.62 -5.61 9.09
N ASP A 141 -4.88 -6.40 10.14
CA ASP A 141 -6.23 -6.84 10.52
C ASP A 141 -7.24 -5.69 10.62
N ARG A 142 -6.87 -4.61 11.30
CA ARG A 142 -7.77 -3.45 11.49
C ARG A 142 -8.13 -2.76 10.19
N VAL A 143 -7.19 -2.67 9.28
CA VAL A 143 -7.40 -2.03 7.97
C VAL A 143 -8.18 -2.94 7.04
N VAL A 144 -7.87 -4.23 7.03
CA VAL A 144 -8.64 -5.26 6.30
C VAL A 144 -10.11 -5.26 6.75
N LYS A 145 -10.33 -5.18 8.06
CA LYS A 145 -11.69 -5.11 8.63
C LYS A 145 -12.43 -3.85 8.17
N LEU A 146 -11.75 -2.71 8.10
CA LEU A 146 -12.31 -1.49 7.53
C LEU A 146 -12.75 -1.71 6.08
N TRP A 147 -11.86 -2.18 5.22
CA TRP A 147 -12.17 -2.39 3.80
C TRP A 147 -13.37 -3.32 3.61
N ARG A 148 -13.39 -4.43 4.33
CA ARG A 148 -14.50 -5.39 4.29
C ARG A 148 -15.81 -4.80 4.80
N SER A 149 -15.77 -3.95 5.82
CA SER A 149 -16.96 -3.25 6.34
C SER A 149 -17.57 -2.29 5.32
N LEU A 150 -16.77 -1.79 4.38
CA LEU A 150 -17.21 -0.93 3.29
C LEU A 150 -17.73 -1.72 2.08
N GLY A 151 -17.76 -3.05 2.18
CA GLY A 151 -18.21 -3.93 1.09
C GLY A 151 -17.15 -4.23 0.05
N LEU A 152 -15.87 -3.95 0.33
CA LEU A 152 -14.78 -4.17 -0.61
C LEU A 152 -14.20 -5.58 -0.46
N THR A 153 -14.05 -6.29 -1.58
CA THR A 153 -13.29 -7.55 -1.60
C THR A 153 -11.84 -7.26 -1.22
N THR A 154 -11.35 -7.94 -0.19
CA THR A 154 -10.02 -7.69 0.36
C THR A 154 -9.25 -8.98 0.50
N PHE A 155 -8.06 -9.04 -0.10
CA PHE A 155 -7.11 -10.12 0.08
C PHE A 155 -6.14 -9.72 1.18
N GLN A 156 -6.19 -10.46 2.28
CA GLN A 156 -5.22 -10.28 3.37
C GLN A 156 -4.02 -11.19 3.11
N VAL A 157 -2.86 -10.60 2.89
CA VAL A 157 -1.67 -11.32 2.39
C VAL A 157 -0.71 -11.79 3.48
N ALA A 158 -0.93 -11.39 4.71
CA ALA A 158 -0.12 -11.81 5.86
C ALA A 158 -0.93 -11.65 7.15
N GLU A 159 -0.48 -12.27 8.22
CA GLU A 159 -1.04 -12.01 9.55
C GLU A 159 -0.74 -10.58 9.99
N GLY A 160 -1.74 -9.89 10.51
CA GLY A 160 -1.66 -8.45 10.76
C GLY A 160 -2.23 -7.99 12.09
N ASN A 161 -2.06 -8.78 13.13
CA ASN A 161 -2.53 -8.43 14.47
C ASN A 161 -1.57 -7.43 15.16
N PHE A 162 -1.57 -6.22 14.66
CA PHE A 162 -0.72 -5.14 15.19
C PHE A 162 -1.31 -3.77 14.97
#